data_75e04c6237832c6f317340899d5215a2
#
_entry.id   75e04c6237832c6f317340899d5215a2
#
_cell.length_a   1.000
_cell.length_b   1.000
_cell.length_c   1.000
_cell.angle_alpha   90.00
_cell.angle_beta   90.00
_cell.angle_gamma   90.00
#
_symmetry.space_group_name_H-M   'P 1'
#
loop_
_entity.id
_entity.type
_entity.pdbx_description
1 polymer ?
#
loop_
_entity_poly.entity_id
_entity_poly.type
_entity_poly.pdbx_seq_one_letter_code
_entity_poly.pdbx_strand_id
1 'polypeptide(L)'
;NEGELLEKFGIQLSPIPMPELTQAMKDVKENSPEEIKEVTDYCREKMCIKVTPEQLDNVAALKIAMTRLGKKYGCNCGAIQCWNALQDEIGIMPCAANALCNDEGFPIACETDIHGTITSVLVEAAAMGETRSFFADWTVRHPYNDNAELLQHCGPWPISKKKKKPTIDTPVAFDCSGSLMAQ
;
A
#
# COMPACT_ATOMS: atom_id res chain seq x y z
N ASN A 1 -7.11 14.48 -14.73
CA ASN A 1 -6.84 14.39 -16.16
C ASN A 1 -5.33 14.19 -16.37
N GLU A 2 -4.92 13.08 -17.02
CA GLU A 2 -3.53 12.72 -17.25
C GLU A 2 -2.75 13.81 -18.00
N GLY A 3 -3.38 14.42 -19.01
CA GLY A 3 -2.79 15.51 -19.77
C GLY A 3 -2.46 16.74 -18.93
N GLU A 4 -3.30 17.09 -17.98
CA GLU A 4 -3.04 18.23 -17.09
C GLU A 4 -1.86 17.99 -16.14
N LEU A 5 -1.67 16.77 -15.64
CA LEU A 5 -0.52 16.42 -14.81
C LEU A 5 0.77 16.55 -15.61
N LEU A 6 0.79 16.07 -16.84
CA LEU A 6 1.94 16.20 -17.70
C LEU A 6 2.24 17.67 -18.08
N GLU A 7 1.21 18.41 -18.49
CA GLU A 7 1.37 19.80 -18.94
C GLU A 7 1.77 20.76 -17.81
N LYS A 8 1.17 20.61 -16.62
CA LYS A 8 1.38 21.55 -15.51
C LYS A 8 2.58 21.17 -14.63
N PHE A 9 2.86 19.88 -14.49
CA PHE A 9 3.84 19.39 -13.50
C PHE A 9 4.91 18.48 -14.09
N GLY A 10 4.84 18.15 -15.38
CA GLY A 10 5.77 17.21 -16.01
C GLY A 10 5.61 15.76 -15.49
N ILE A 11 4.49 15.42 -14.87
CA ILE A 11 4.24 14.10 -14.30
C ILE A 11 3.59 13.22 -15.35
N GLN A 12 4.26 12.14 -15.70
CA GLN A 12 3.75 11.12 -16.61
C GLN A 12 3.11 9.99 -15.83
N LEU A 13 1.90 9.59 -16.23
CA LEU A 13 1.22 8.40 -15.71
C LEU A 13 1.53 7.19 -16.60
N SER A 14 1.71 6.04 -15.96
CA SER A 14 1.88 4.74 -16.62
C SER A 14 0.78 3.79 -16.12
N PRO A 15 -0.39 3.73 -16.79
CA PRO A 15 -1.46 2.82 -16.41
C PRO A 15 -1.01 1.36 -16.56
N ILE A 16 -1.20 0.58 -15.49
CA ILE A 16 -0.90 -0.85 -15.45
C ILE A 16 -2.23 -1.61 -15.34
N PRO A 17 -2.61 -2.40 -16.34
CA PRO A 17 -3.88 -3.14 -16.28
C PRO A 17 -3.80 -4.30 -15.28
N MET A 18 -4.95 -4.64 -14.67
CA MET A 18 -5.06 -5.73 -13.70
C MET A 18 -4.44 -7.06 -14.18
N PRO A 19 -4.64 -7.52 -15.43
CA PRO A 19 -4.02 -8.76 -15.89
C PRO A 19 -2.48 -8.74 -15.83
N GLU A 20 -1.85 -7.59 -16.02
CA GLU A 20 -0.39 -7.47 -15.91
C GLU A 20 0.06 -7.58 -14.44
N LEU A 21 -0.67 -6.98 -13.51
CA LEU A 21 -0.40 -7.09 -12.09
C LEU A 21 -0.55 -8.54 -11.60
N THR A 22 -1.66 -9.20 -11.96
CA THR A 22 -1.90 -10.59 -11.56
C THR A 22 -0.90 -11.56 -12.18
N GLN A 23 -0.49 -11.32 -13.43
CA GLN A 23 0.59 -12.11 -14.04
C GLN A 23 1.92 -11.90 -13.33
N ALA A 24 2.29 -10.66 -13.00
CA ALA A 24 3.50 -10.38 -12.23
C ALA A 24 3.49 -11.07 -10.85
N MET A 25 2.32 -11.13 -10.18
CA MET A 25 2.19 -11.87 -8.92
C MET A 25 2.40 -13.39 -9.11
N LYS A 26 1.86 -13.98 -10.18
CA LYS A 26 2.09 -15.39 -10.51
C LYS A 26 3.56 -15.67 -10.75
N ASP A 27 4.20 -14.81 -11.55
CA ASP A 27 5.64 -14.93 -11.84
C ASP A 27 6.49 -14.83 -10.55
N VAL A 28 6.11 -13.96 -9.61
CA VAL A 28 6.77 -13.85 -8.30
C VAL A 28 6.60 -15.15 -7.51
N LYS A 29 5.40 -15.71 -7.43
CA LYS A 29 5.13 -16.96 -6.71
C LYS A 29 5.89 -18.15 -7.28
N GLU A 30 6.02 -18.23 -8.60
CA GLU A 30 6.69 -19.33 -9.29
C GLU A 30 8.22 -19.22 -9.22
N ASN A 31 8.76 -18.00 -9.36
CA ASN A 31 10.18 -17.78 -9.60
C ASN A 31 10.94 -17.11 -8.44
N SER A 32 10.25 -16.68 -7.38
CA SER A 32 10.88 -15.94 -6.27
C SER A 32 10.35 -16.35 -4.88
N PRO A 33 10.26 -17.65 -4.56
CA PRO A 33 9.74 -18.11 -3.26
C PRO A 33 10.59 -17.61 -2.08
N GLU A 34 11.87 -17.41 -2.25
CA GLU A 34 12.75 -16.90 -1.20
C GLU A 34 12.43 -15.42 -0.87
N GLU A 35 12.14 -14.58 -1.88
CA GLU A 35 11.74 -13.20 -1.62
C GLU A 35 10.37 -13.13 -0.91
N ILE A 36 9.43 -14.02 -1.27
CA ILE A 36 8.15 -14.12 -0.55
C ILE A 36 8.42 -14.49 0.91
N LYS A 37 9.30 -15.46 1.15
CA LYS A 37 9.67 -15.88 2.49
C LYS A 37 10.30 -14.74 3.29
N GLU A 38 11.21 -13.98 2.72
CA GLU A 38 11.82 -12.81 3.38
C GLU A 38 10.77 -11.78 3.81
N VAL A 39 9.83 -11.42 2.91
CA VAL A 39 8.77 -10.48 3.22
C VAL A 39 7.81 -11.03 4.28
N THR A 40 7.42 -12.30 4.20
CA THR A 40 6.52 -12.91 5.19
C THR A 40 7.19 -13.08 6.55
N ASP A 41 8.47 -13.39 6.61
CA ASP A 41 9.24 -13.46 7.86
C ASP A 41 9.36 -12.07 8.50
N TYR A 42 9.62 -11.03 7.72
CA TYR A 42 9.57 -9.63 8.18
C TYR A 42 8.19 -9.29 8.76
N CYS A 43 7.10 -9.66 8.05
CA CYS A 43 5.75 -9.43 8.55
C CYS A 43 5.52 -10.14 9.90
N ARG A 44 5.92 -11.41 10.05
CA ARG A 44 5.77 -12.16 11.30
C ARG A 44 6.58 -11.56 12.45
N GLU A 45 7.77 -11.03 12.15
CA GLU A 45 8.58 -10.34 13.16
C GLU A 45 7.94 -9.02 13.62
N LYS A 46 7.49 -8.19 12.69
CA LYS A 46 7.07 -6.80 12.96
C LYS A 46 5.58 -6.63 13.26
N MET A 47 4.74 -7.62 12.93
CA MET A 47 3.28 -7.51 12.97
C MET A 47 2.64 -8.71 13.65
N CYS A 48 1.40 -8.52 14.14
CA CYS A 48 0.53 -9.62 14.52
C CYS A 48 -0.19 -10.14 13.28
N ILE A 49 -0.04 -11.43 12.99
CA ILE A 49 -0.61 -12.05 11.79
C ILE A 49 -1.88 -12.81 12.19
N LYS A 50 -3.03 -12.41 11.64
CA LYS A 50 -4.33 -13.06 11.84
C LYS A 50 -4.95 -13.56 10.54
N VAL A 51 -4.22 -13.49 9.45
CA VAL A 51 -4.59 -14.02 8.14
C VAL A 51 -3.97 -15.40 7.93
N THR A 52 -4.48 -16.15 6.94
CA THR A 52 -3.91 -17.45 6.59
C THR A 52 -2.50 -17.32 5.98
N PRO A 53 -1.68 -18.37 6.03
CA PRO A 53 -0.39 -18.37 5.36
C PRO A 53 -0.48 -17.99 3.88
N GLU A 54 -1.46 -18.54 3.17
CA GLU A 54 -1.69 -18.25 1.75
C GLU A 54 -2.01 -16.76 1.50
N GLN A 55 -2.84 -16.17 2.34
CA GLN A 55 -3.14 -14.74 2.25
C GLN A 55 -1.91 -13.87 2.54
N LEU A 56 -1.08 -14.26 3.48
CA LEU A 56 0.17 -13.56 3.76
C LEU A 56 1.15 -13.67 2.59
N ASP A 57 1.23 -14.84 1.95
CA ASP A 57 2.03 -15.03 0.74
C ASP A 57 1.50 -14.17 -0.42
N ASN A 58 0.17 -14.01 -0.53
CA ASN A 58 -0.45 -13.10 -1.50
C ASN A 58 -0.08 -11.64 -1.23
N VAL A 59 -0.05 -11.21 0.04
CA VAL A 59 0.41 -9.86 0.41
C VAL A 59 1.86 -9.65 -0.01
N ALA A 60 2.73 -10.61 0.27
CA ALA A 60 4.14 -10.54 -0.12
C ALA A 60 4.32 -10.52 -1.64
N ALA A 61 3.62 -11.40 -2.36
CA ALA A 61 3.67 -11.45 -3.82
C ALA A 61 3.18 -10.15 -4.45
N LEU A 62 2.09 -9.57 -3.94
CA LEU A 62 1.57 -8.28 -4.41
C LEU A 62 2.59 -7.15 -4.18
N LYS A 63 3.18 -7.06 -2.99
CA LYS A 63 4.22 -6.07 -2.66
C LYS A 63 5.40 -6.16 -3.64
N ILE A 64 5.91 -7.36 -3.89
CA ILE A 64 7.04 -7.59 -4.78
C ILE A 64 6.67 -7.25 -6.23
N ALA A 65 5.48 -7.70 -6.69
CA ALA A 65 4.98 -7.41 -8.04
C ALA A 65 4.84 -5.90 -8.28
N MET A 66 4.23 -5.17 -7.36
CA MET A 66 4.08 -3.71 -7.47
C MET A 66 5.44 -3.00 -7.55
N THR A 67 6.39 -3.38 -6.71
CA THR A 67 7.74 -2.81 -6.73
C THR A 67 8.47 -3.10 -8.04
N ARG A 68 8.35 -4.33 -8.56
CA ARG A 68 8.96 -4.73 -9.85
C ARG A 68 8.33 -3.99 -11.04
N LEU A 69 7.00 -3.88 -11.06
CA LEU A 69 6.30 -3.11 -12.09
C LEU A 69 6.66 -1.63 -12.03
N GLY A 70 6.72 -1.04 -10.83
CA GLY A 70 7.19 0.33 -10.67
C GLY A 70 8.58 0.54 -11.28
N LYS A 71 9.53 -0.35 -10.99
CA LYS A 71 10.87 -0.32 -11.58
C LYS A 71 10.85 -0.51 -13.11
N LYS A 72 10.05 -1.47 -13.59
CA LYS A 72 9.91 -1.74 -15.04
C LYS A 72 9.44 -0.51 -15.81
N TYR A 73 8.50 0.24 -15.27
CA TYR A 73 7.94 1.44 -15.90
C TYR A 73 8.65 2.74 -15.49
N GLY A 74 9.72 2.67 -14.71
CA GLY A 74 10.46 3.85 -14.27
C GLY A 74 9.67 4.77 -13.35
N CYS A 75 8.67 4.21 -12.63
CA CYS A 75 7.85 4.94 -11.67
C CYS A 75 8.53 5.00 -10.30
N ASN A 76 8.35 6.10 -9.59
CA ASN A 76 8.83 6.31 -8.23
C ASN A 76 7.72 6.33 -7.17
N CYS A 77 6.47 6.21 -7.59
CA CYS A 77 5.29 6.07 -6.75
C CYS A 77 4.16 5.40 -7.52
N GLY A 78 3.09 5.02 -6.84
CA GLY A 78 1.94 4.38 -7.46
C GLY A 78 0.61 4.73 -6.80
N ALA A 79 -0.48 4.38 -7.46
CA ALA A 79 -1.83 4.40 -6.90
C ALA A 79 -2.56 3.14 -7.38
N ILE A 80 -3.27 2.46 -6.49
CA ILE A 80 -3.92 1.19 -6.78
C ILE A 80 -5.41 1.25 -6.51
N GLN A 81 -6.21 0.70 -7.42
CA GLN A 81 -7.63 0.51 -7.19
C GLN A 81 -7.84 -0.70 -6.26
N CYS A 82 -8.16 -0.44 -5.00
CA CYS A 82 -8.24 -1.48 -3.96
C CYS A 82 -9.61 -2.16 -3.86
N TRP A 83 -10.67 -1.55 -4.40
CA TRP A 83 -12.05 -2.04 -4.25
C TRP A 83 -12.44 -3.07 -5.31
N ASN A 84 -13.20 -4.07 -4.88
CA ASN A 84 -13.87 -5.14 -5.63
C ASN A 84 -12.93 -5.98 -6.51
N ALA A 85 -12.63 -5.53 -7.73
CA ALA A 85 -11.95 -6.35 -8.73
C ALA A 85 -10.62 -6.95 -8.25
N LEU A 86 -9.81 -6.20 -7.50
CA LEU A 86 -8.56 -6.71 -6.95
C LEU A 86 -8.81 -7.79 -5.89
N GLN A 87 -9.79 -7.57 -5.02
CA GLN A 87 -10.17 -8.52 -3.97
C GLN A 87 -10.70 -9.82 -4.56
N ASP A 88 -11.56 -9.71 -5.57
CA ASP A 88 -12.13 -10.88 -6.27
C ASP A 88 -11.03 -11.68 -6.99
N GLU A 89 -10.06 -11.01 -7.58
CA GLU A 89 -9.01 -11.64 -8.39
C GLU A 89 -7.89 -12.28 -7.54
N ILE A 90 -7.48 -11.64 -6.44
CA ILE A 90 -6.31 -12.09 -5.65
C ILE A 90 -6.65 -12.49 -4.21
N GLY A 91 -7.91 -12.35 -3.78
CA GLY A 91 -8.40 -12.79 -2.47
C GLY A 91 -7.88 -12.01 -1.27
N ILE A 92 -7.27 -10.82 -1.48
CA ILE A 92 -6.77 -9.93 -0.42
C ILE A 92 -6.99 -8.46 -0.75
N MET A 93 -6.95 -7.62 0.30
CA MET A 93 -6.80 -6.16 0.13
C MET A 93 -5.32 -5.76 -0.03
N PRO A 94 -5.01 -4.72 -0.80
CA PRO A 94 -3.63 -4.27 -1.02
C PRO A 94 -3.04 -3.51 0.16
N CYS A 95 -3.81 -3.18 1.19
CA CYS A 95 -3.45 -2.26 2.28
C CYS A 95 -2.12 -2.60 2.96
N ALA A 96 -1.91 -3.88 3.31
CA ALA A 96 -0.66 -4.32 3.93
C ALA A 96 0.52 -4.26 2.94
N ALA A 97 0.30 -4.63 1.69
CA ALA A 97 1.32 -4.52 0.64
C ALA A 97 1.69 -3.06 0.36
N ASN A 98 0.71 -2.15 0.31
CA ASN A 98 0.95 -0.71 0.18
C ASN A 98 1.78 -0.16 1.35
N ALA A 99 1.46 -0.56 2.59
CA ALA A 99 2.21 -0.15 3.77
C ALA A 99 3.69 -0.59 3.72
N LEU A 100 3.95 -1.81 3.25
CA LEU A 100 5.30 -2.33 3.04
C LEU A 100 6.06 -1.55 1.96
N CYS A 101 5.40 -1.23 0.83
CA CYS A 101 6.00 -0.41 -0.22
C CYS A 101 6.31 1.01 0.27
N ASN A 102 5.39 1.62 1.02
CA ASN A 102 5.59 2.96 1.58
C ASN A 102 6.79 3.01 2.54
N ASP A 103 6.96 2.00 3.37
CA ASP A 103 8.09 1.89 4.30
C ASP A 103 9.44 1.82 3.57
N GLU A 104 9.46 1.19 2.39
CA GLU A 104 10.65 1.09 1.54
C GLU A 104 10.89 2.33 0.65
N GLY A 105 10.02 3.36 0.74
CA GLY A 105 10.16 4.59 -0.04
C GLY A 105 9.59 4.51 -1.45
N PHE A 106 8.66 3.59 -1.66
CA PHE A 106 7.84 3.54 -2.86
C PHE A 106 6.37 3.76 -2.47
N PRO A 107 5.94 5.02 -2.29
CA PRO A 107 4.59 5.31 -1.81
C PRO A 107 3.54 4.87 -2.82
N ILE A 108 2.55 4.13 -2.30
CA ILE A 108 1.38 3.68 -3.06
C ILE A 108 0.12 4.12 -2.32
N ALA A 109 -0.66 4.99 -2.96
CA ALA A 109 -1.97 5.39 -2.45
C ALA A 109 -3.05 4.36 -2.78
N CYS A 110 -4.04 4.24 -1.90
CA CYS A 110 -5.27 3.50 -2.17
C CYS A 110 -6.21 4.27 -3.11
N GLU A 111 -7.25 3.58 -3.58
CA GLU A 111 -8.39 4.17 -4.29
C GLU A 111 -8.01 4.93 -5.58
N THR A 112 -6.88 4.56 -6.16
CA THR A 112 -6.33 5.23 -7.35
C THR A 112 -6.11 6.74 -7.13
N ASP A 113 -5.84 7.15 -5.87
CA ASP A 113 -5.58 8.56 -5.55
C ASP A 113 -4.17 8.99 -6.00
N ILE A 114 -4.10 9.39 -7.27
CA ILE A 114 -2.88 9.87 -7.89
C ILE A 114 -2.37 11.14 -7.22
N HIS A 115 -3.25 12.02 -6.79
CA HIS A 115 -2.86 13.27 -6.12
C HIS A 115 -2.30 12.98 -4.72
N GLY A 116 -2.90 12.04 -3.99
CA GLY A 116 -2.40 11.60 -2.69
C GLY A 116 -1.01 10.98 -2.78
N THR A 117 -0.75 10.15 -3.79
CA THR A 117 0.59 9.58 -3.96
C THR A 117 1.64 10.62 -4.38
N ILE A 118 1.29 11.58 -5.25
CA ILE A 118 2.15 12.72 -5.59
C ILE A 118 2.45 13.56 -4.33
N THR A 119 1.43 13.82 -3.52
CA THR A 119 1.58 14.53 -2.25
C THR A 119 2.52 13.79 -1.30
N SER A 120 2.42 12.47 -1.21
CA SER A 120 3.32 11.64 -0.42
C SER A 120 4.78 11.82 -0.84
N VAL A 121 5.07 11.79 -2.15
CA VAL A 121 6.41 12.05 -2.68
C VAL A 121 6.92 13.44 -2.30
N LEU A 122 6.07 14.46 -2.43
CA LEU A 122 6.44 15.85 -2.11
C LEU A 122 6.72 16.03 -0.61
N VAL A 123 5.90 15.47 0.26
CA VAL A 123 6.07 15.54 1.71
C VAL A 123 7.32 14.79 2.16
N GLU A 124 7.60 13.62 1.60
CA GLU A 124 8.82 12.86 1.88
C GLU A 124 10.09 13.58 1.39
N ALA A 125 10.01 14.22 0.22
CA ALA A 125 11.09 15.05 -0.29
C ALA A 125 11.33 16.29 0.60
N ALA A 126 10.26 16.95 1.05
CA ALA A 126 10.35 18.06 1.99
C ALA A 126 10.96 17.67 3.35
N ALA A 127 10.72 16.42 3.78
CA ALA A 127 11.37 15.82 4.94
C ALA A 127 12.79 15.30 4.67
N MET A 128 13.36 15.57 3.49
CA MET A 128 14.68 15.10 3.05
C MET A 128 14.89 13.58 3.20
N GLY A 129 13.82 12.81 3.10
CA GLY A 129 13.84 11.34 3.23
C GLY A 129 14.00 10.83 4.66
N GLU A 130 14.01 11.70 5.67
CA GLU A 130 14.15 11.28 7.08
C GLU A 130 12.93 10.56 7.64
N THR A 131 11.78 10.71 6.98
CA THR A 131 10.53 10.06 7.40
C THR A 131 9.69 9.65 6.20
N ARG A 132 8.75 8.74 6.43
CA ARG A 132 7.73 8.33 5.46
C ARG A 132 6.43 9.04 5.74
N SER A 133 5.71 9.38 4.68
CA SER A 133 4.35 9.88 4.75
C SER A 133 3.39 8.78 5.20
N PHE A 134 2.25 9.15 5.74
CA PHE A 134 1.11 8.25 5.89
C PHE A 134 -0.08 8.81 5.10
N PHE A 135 -0.89 7.90 4.59
CA PHE A 135 -2.10 8.22 3.84
C PHE A 135 -3.31 7.92 4.72
N ALA A 136 -4.17 8.91 4.95
CA ALA A 136 -5.32 8.76 5.84
C ALA A 136 -6.49 9.64 5.43
N ASP A 137 -7.70 9.16 5.71
CA ASP A 137 -8.92 9.91 5.59
C ASP A 137 -9.12 10.84 6.78
N TRP A 138 -9.65 12.00 6.51
CA TRP A 138 -10.11 12.96 7.50
C TRP A 138 -11.53 12.57 7.89
N THR A 139 -11.72 11.79 8.96
CA THR A 139 -12.98 11.07 9.18
C THR A 139 -13.94 11.77 10.14
N VAL A 140 -13.56 12.00 11.38
CA VAL A 140 -14.47 12.47 12.44
C VAL A 140 -13.80 13.53 13.30
N ARG A 141 -14.51 14.65 13.51
CA ARG A 141 -14.10 15.65 14.47
C ARG A 141 -14.13 15.08 15.89
N HIS A 142 -13.13 15.43 16.67
CA HIS A 142 -13.08 15.01 18.07
C HIS A 142 -14.27 15.61 18.87
N PRO A 143 -15.01 14.81 19.66
CA PRO A 143 -16.26 15.26 20.28
C PRO A 143 -16.09 16.33 21.36
N TYR A 144 -14.89 16.50 21.90
CA TYR A 144 -14.61 17.41 23.02
C TYR A 144 -13.43 18.34 22.77
N ASN A 145 -12.83 18.35 21.60
CA ASN A 145 -11.69 19.21 21.27
C ASN A 145 -11.80 19.71 19.84
N ASP A 146 -12.13 20.98 19.68
CA ASP A 146 -12.31 21.62 18.37
C ASP A 146 -11.03 21.66 17.50
N ASN A 147 -9.88 21.45 18.12
CA ASN A 147 -8.57 21.41 17.44
C ASN A 147 -8.05 19.98 17.22
N ALA A 148 -8.91 18.98 17.31
CA ALA A 148 -8.54 17.59 17.09
C ALA A 148 -9.49 16.89 16.13
N GLU A 149 -8.92 16.06 15.28
CA GLU A 149 -9.63 15.23 14.31
C GLU A 149 -9.15 13.79 14.41
N LEU A 150 -10.02 12.85 14.10
CA LEU A 150 -9.65 11.46 13.91
C LEU A 150 -9.24 11.23 12.46
N LEU A 151 -8.02 10.82 12.26
CA LEU A 151 -7.54 10.34 10.97
C LEU A 151 -7.59 8.81 10.96
N GLN A 152 -8.14 8.23 9.92
CA GLN A 152 -8.25 6.79 9.77
C GLN A 152 -7.98 6.37 8.33
N HIS A 153 -7.33 5.24 8.17
CA HIS A 153 -7.26 4.47 6.93
C HIS A 153 -6.90 3.03 7.22
N CYS A 154 -7.39 2.08 6.43
CA CYS A 154 -7.07 0.65 6.60
C CYS A 154 -5.73 0.25 5.97
N GLY A 155 -5.04 1.14 5.31
CA GLY A 155 -3.83 0.85 4.55
C GLY A 155 -2.75 1.89 4.71
N PRO A 156 -2.11 2.34 3.69
CA PRO A 156 -0.72 2.73 3.45
C PRO A 156 -0.05 3.55 4.57
N TRP A 157 0.04 2.95 5.75
CA TRP A 157 0.71 3.53 6.92
C TRP A 157 2.10 2.91 7.07
N PRO A 158 3.15 3.70 7.18
CA PRO A 158 4.49 3.16 7.36
C PRO A 158 4.59 2.36 8.66
N ILE A 159 5.02 1.10 8.53
CA ILE A 159 5.11 0.15 9.65
C ILE A 159 6.17 0.61 10.65
N SER A 160 7.26 1.16 10.16
CA SER A 160 8.37 1.68 10.95
C SER A 160 7.98 2.82 11.90
N LYS A 161 6.88 3.54 11.64
CA LYS A 161 6.42 4.67 12.47
C LYS A 161 5.38 4.27 13.52
N LYS A 162 5.00 3.02 13.61
CA LYS A 162 4.00 2.58 14.57
C LYS A 162 4.58 2.40 15.97
N LYS A 163 3.88 2.96 16.98
CA LYS A 163 4.26 2.82 18.39
C LYS A 163 3.96 1.44 18.96
N LYS A 164 2.96 0.76 18.41
CA LYS A 164 2.57 -0.60 18.78
C LYS A 164 2.71 -1.52 17.58
N LYS A 165 2.84 -2.81 17.83
CA LYS A 165 2.89 -3.84 16.79
C LYS A 165 1.59 -3.84 16.00
N PRO A 166 1.61 -3.53 14.69
CA PRO A 166 0.37 -3.50 13.88
C PRO A 166 -0.14 -4.91 13.63
N THR A 167 -1.40 -5.02 13.20
CA THR A 167 -2.03 -6.31 12.91
C THR A 167 -2.40 -6.39 11.43
N ILE A 168 -2.07 -7.50 10.78
CA ILE A 168 -2.65 -7.87 9.49
C ILE A 168 -3.85 -8.77 9.79
N ASP A 169 -5.03 -8.29 9.44
CA ASP A 169 -6.31 -8.94 9.74
C ASP A 169 -7.32 -8.73 8.60
N THR A 170 -8.44 -9.38 8.68
CA THR A 170 -9.59 -9.09 7.81
C THR A 170 -10.31 -7.85 8.33
N PRO A 171 -10.53 -6.82 7.49
CA PRO A 171 -11.27 -5.64 7.92
C PRO A 171 -12.73 -6.00 8.24
N VAL A 172 -13.26 -5.44 9.32
CA VAL A 172 -14.62 -5.73 9.80
C VAL A 172 -15.70 -5.34 8.78
N ALA A 173 -15.44 -4.36 7.95
CA ALA A 173 -16.38 -3.87 6.94
C ALA A 173 -16.31 -4.62 5.60
N PHE A 174 -15.31 -5.48 5.39
CA PHE A 174 -15.05 -6.13 4.12
C PHE A 174 -14.68 -7.58 4.36
N ASP A 175 -15.29 -8.49 3.62
CA ASP A 175 -15.04 -9.93 3.71
C ASP A 175 -13.75 -10.33 2.97
N CYS A 176 -12.68 -9.59 3.19
CA CYS A 176 -11.37 -9.82 2.56
C CYS A 176 -10.22 -9.55 3.53
N SER A 177 -9.13 -10.26 3.32
CA SER A 177 -7.97 -10.31 4.20
C SER A 177 -6.81 -9.45 3.68
N GLY A 178 -5.82 -9.20 4.51
CA GLY A 178 -4.59 -8.48 4.14
C GLY A 178 -4.63 -6.98 4.37
N SER A 179 -5.66 -6.48 5.04
CA SER A 179 -5.68 -5.10 5.52
C SER A 179 -4.74 -4.91 6.70
N LEU A 180 -4.02 -3.81 6.72
CA LEU A 180 -3.20 -3.40 7.86
C LEU A 180 -4.03 -2.53 8.79
N MET A 181 -4.60 -3.13 9.83
CA MET A 181 -5.34 -2.38 10.84
C MET A 181 -4.37 -1.71 11.82
N ALA A 182 -4.43 -0.39 11.91
CA ALA A 182 -3.76 0.36 12.97
C ALA A 182 -4.63 0.31 14.22
N GLN A 183 -4.15 -0.30 15.29
CA GLN A 183 -4.72 -0.22 16.64
C GLN A 183 -3.90 0.73 17.49
#